data_b3e49bc1196dc220e088824a5fce6426
#
_entry.id   b3e49bc1196dc220e088824a5fce6426
#
_cell.length_a   1.000
_cell.length_b   1.000
_cell.length_c   1.000
_cell.angle_alpha   90.00
_cell.angle_beta   90.00
_cell.angle_gamma   90.00
#
_symmetry.space_group_name_H-M   'P 1'
#
loop_
_entity.id
_entity.type
_entity.pdbx_description
1 polymer ?
#
loop_
_entity_poly.entity_id
_entity_poly.type
_entity_poly.pdbx_seq_one_letter_code
_entity_poly.pdbx_strand_id
1 'polypeptide(L)'
;MELKKLTIDSPDIPALEEINEEAIPDCERNSFTDLMNTGATILGIYEDGPVGFLVIREYRSIVYLAYLAVNSSLRSKGIGGMALNELVSNYVNYMIVVEYETPNSASSANEINIRRKGFYKRNGFCETGYFTFYDDTEFEIGCAGMEFDAELFGEFTEHLSTIVSDHIPKPYKKA
;
A
#
# COMPACT_ATOMS: atom_id res chain seq x y z
N MET A 1 14.06 13.28 4.81
CA MET A 1 13.16 12.09 4.98
C MET A 1 13.93 10.85 4.56
N GLU A 2 13.75 9.76 5.26
CA GLU A 2 14.43 8.48 5.02
C GLU A 2 13.44 7.33 5.23
N LEU A 3 13.53 6.28 4.39
CA LEU A 3 12.83 5.01 4.61
C LEU A 3 13.77 4.00 5.24
N LYS A 4 13.39 3.43 6.40
CA LYS A 4 14.17 2.40 7.09
C LYS A 4 13.39 1.11 7.20
N LYS A 5 14.00 0.01 6.75
CA LYS A 5 13.44 -1.33 6.98
C LYS A 5 13.47 -1.65 8.47
N LEU A 6 12.32 -2.02 9.00
CA LEU A 6 12.17 -2.40 10.41
C LEU A 6 12.27 -3.90 10.59
N THR A 7 12.72 -4.29 11.75
CA THR A 7 12.65 -5.66 12.28
C THR A 7 11.74 -5.67 13.50
N ILE A 8 11.34 -6.86 13.96
CA ILE A 8 10.46 -7.01 15.12
C ILE A 8 11.04 -6.40 16.41
N ASP A 9 12.38 -6.32 16.49
CA ASP A 9 13.10 -5.76 17.65
C ASP A 9 13.42 -4.26 17.48
N SER A 10 12.94 -3.62 16.40
CA SER A 10 13.20 -2.20 16.17
C SER A 10 12.52 -1.35 17.27
N PRO A 11 13.26 -0.41 17.90
CA PRO A 11 12.76 0.34 19.06
C PRO A 11 11.58 1.25 18.73
N ASP A 12 11.38 1.61 17.46
CA ASP A 12 10.33 2.51 16.99
C ASP A 12 9.00 1.79 16.69
N ILE A 13 8.97 0.45 16.77
CA ILE A 13 7.73 -0.33 16.53
C ILE A 13 6.56 0.18 17.36
N PRO A 14 6.69 0.42 18.69
CA PRO A 14 5.54 0.88 19.47
C PRO A 14 4.97 2.22 18.97
N ALA A 15 5.82 3.20 18.63
CA ALA A 15 5.38 4.50 18.14
C ALA A 15 4.71 4.40 16.75
N LEU A 16 5.15 3.49 15.90
CA LEU A 16 4.57 3.27 14.58
C LEU A 16 3.29 2.43 14.66
N GLU A 17 3.17 1.52 15.64
CA GLU A 17 1.89 0.83 15.91
C GLU A 17 0.79 1.79 16.38
N GLU A 18 1.11 2.83 17.15
CA GLU A 18 0.15 3.89 17.48
C GLU A 18 -0.38 4.59 16.22
N ILE A 19 0.50 4.85 15.24
CA ILE A 19 0.08 5.40 13.94
C ILE A 19 -0.77 4.40 13.15
N ASN A 20 -0.45 3.11 13.21
CA ASN A 20 -1.21 2.04 12.58
C ASN A 20 -2.62 1.98 13.17
N GLU A 21 -2.74 2.04 14.50
CA GLU A 21 -4.02 2.06 15.21
C GLU A 21 -4.89 3.26 14.85
N GLU A 22 -4.28 4.43 14.67
CA GLU A 22 -4.98 5.65 14.30
C GLU A 22 -5.40 5.67 12.81
N ALA A 23 -4.56 5.15 11.93
CA ALA A 23 -4.69 5.33 10.49
C ALA A 23 -5.48 4.24 9.78
N ILE A 24 -5.41 3.00 10.27
CA ILE A 24 -5.99 1.83 9.61
C ILE A 24 -7.22 1.35 10.40
N PRO A 25 -8.38 1.20 9.74
CA PRO A 25 -9.58 0.69 10.41
C PRO A 25 -9.36 -0.68 11.06
N ASP A 26 -10.00 -0.94 12.21
CA ASP A 26 -9.83 -2.18 12.98
C ASP A 26 -10.06 -3.46 12.16
N CYS A 27 -11.01 -3.43 11.22
CA CYS A 27 -11.32 -4.58 10.36
C CYS A 27 -10.25 -4.87 9.30
N GLU A 28 -9.38 -3.92 9.00
CA GLU A 28 -8.31 -4.05 8.00
C GLU A 28 -6.93 -4.11 8.64
N ARG A 29 -6.83 -3.76 9.93
CA ARG A 29 -5.57 -3.59 10.63
C ARG A 29 -5.00 -4.93 11.08
N ASN A 30 -3.72 -5.13 10.75
CA ASN A 30 -2.89 -6.20 11.30
C ASN A 30 -1.72 -5.58 12.08
N SER A 31 -1.24 -6.27 13.13
CA SER A 31 -0.02 -5.86 13.83
C SER A 31 1.20 -5.98 12.91
N PHE A 32 2.23 -5.19 13.14
CA PHE A 32 3.48 -5.33 12.38
C PHE A 32 4.11 -6.71 12.57
N THR A 33 3.96 -7.30 13.75
CA THR A 33 4.42 -8.67 14.01
C THR A 33 3.72 -9.68 13.08
N ASP A 34 2.39 -9.61 12.94
CA ASP A 34 1.64 -10.52 12.07
C ASP A 34 1.99 -10.28 10.59
N LEU A 35 2.11 -9.02 10.19
CA LEU A 35 2.52 -8.66 8.84
C LEU A 35 3.91 -9.20 8.49
N MET A 36 4.89 -9.03 9.39
CA MET A 36 6.24 -9.56 9.19
C MET A 36 6.26 -11.09 9.17
N ASN A 37 5.50 -11.76 10.03
CA ASN A 37 5.37 -13.22 10.06
C ASN A 37 4.78 -13.80 8.76
N THR A 38 3.98 -13.01 8.04
CA THR A 38 3.45 -13.35 6.71
C THR A 38 4.30 -12.79 5.56
N GLY A 39 5.55 -12.41 5.83
CA GLY A 39 6.51 -12.00 4.81
C GLY A 39 6.38 -10.56 4.29
N ALA A 40 5.61 -9.70 4.96
CA ALA A 40 5.60 -8.28 4.64
C ALA A 40 6.88 -7.59 5.15
N THR A 41 7.32 -6.58 4.42
CA THR A 41 8.38 -5.66 4.85
C THR A 41 7.74 -4.36 5.34
N ILE A 42 8.11 -3.94 6.54
CA ILE A 42 7.69 -2.65 7.10
C ILE A 42 8.82 -1.65 6.89
N LEU A 43 8.52 -0.55 6.23
CA LEU A 43 9.43 0.58 6.04
C LEU A 43 8.93 1.76 6.88
N GLY A 44 9.64 2.09 7.95
CA GLY A 44 9.37 3.30 8.73
C GLY A 44 9.76 4.55 7.95
N ILE A 45 8.93 5.59 8.01
CA ILE A 45 9.19 6.92 7.44
C ILE A 45 9.76 7.79 8.53
N TYR A 46 10.95 8.36 8.31
CA TYR A 46 11.67 9.17 9.28
C TYR A 46 11.96 10.58 8.79
N GLU A 47 11.70 11.55 9.65
CA GLU A 47 12.19 12.92 9.58
C GLU A 47 13.14 13.14 10.78
N ASP A 48 12.74 13.85 11.83
CA ASP A 48 13.47 13.93 13.09
C ASP A 48 13.06 12.82 14.10
N GLY A 49 12.40 11.76 13.62
CA GLY A 49 11.86 10.61 14.33
C GLY A 49 10.89 9.84 13.43
N PRO A 50 10.25 8.77 13.93
CA PRO A 50 9.28 8.01 13.15
C PRO A 50 8.00 8.85 12.96
N VAL A 51 7.61 9.07 11.69
CA VAL A 51 6.47 9.91 11.31
C VAL A 51 5.40 9.16 10.51
N GLY A 52 5.66 7.92 10.17
CA GLY A 52 4.75 7.09 9.38
C GLY A 52 5.41 5.78 8.96
N PHE A 53 4.71 5.02 8.15
CA PHE A 53 5.23 3.75 7.62
C PHE A 53 4.62 3.39 6.27
N LEU A 54 5.32 2.49 5.58
CA LEU A 54 4.83 1.73 4.43
C LEU A 54 4.85 0.25 4.80
N VAL A 55 3.86 -0.50 4.36
CA VAL A 55 3.88 -1.96 4.36
C VAL A 55 3.92 -2.42 2.91
N ILE A 56 4.95 -3.16 2.56
CA ILE A 56 5.12 -3.68 1.21
C ILE A 56 5.26 -5.20 1.22
N ARG A 57 4.91 -5.81 0.10
CA ARG A 57 5.18 -7.22 -0.20
C ARG A 57 5.93 -7.32 -1.51
N GLU A 58 7.00 -8.09 -1.51
CA GLU A 58 7.85 -8.28 -2.67
C GLU A 58 7.58 -9.67 -3.28
N TYR A 59 7.42 -9.72 -4.59
CA TYR A 59 7.29 -10.97 -5.34
C TYR A 59 7.89 -10.80 -6.73
N ARG A 60 8.99 -11.50 -7.01
CA ARG A 60 9.74 -11.32 -8.28
C ARG A 60 10.06 -9.85 -8.55
N SER A 61 9.49 -9.25 -9.61
CA SER A 61 9.62 -7.84 -9.95
C SER A 61 8.41 -6.98 -9.52
N ILE A 62 7.62 -7.44 -8.56
CA ILE A 62 6.49 -6.71 -7.97
C ILE A 62 6.89 -6.20 -6.58
N VAL A 63 6.53 -4.97 -6.31
CA VAL A 63 6.39 -4.39 -4.97
C VAL A 63 4.94 -3.98 -4.78
N TYR A 64 4.20 -4.72 -4.00
CA TYR A 64 2.82 -4.41 -3.65
C TYR A 64 2.77 -3.55 -2.39
N LEU A 65 2.27 -2.33 -2.51
CA LEU A 65 2.09 -1.40 -1.40
C LEU A 65 0.73 -1.68 -0.72
N ALA A 66 0.77 -2.42 0.39
CA ALA A 66 -0.43 -2.76 1.15
C ALA A 66 -0.93 -1.59 2.01
N TYR A 67 -0.03 -0.91 2.73
CA TYR A 67 -0.38 0.24 3.57
C TYR A 67 0.59 1.40 3.37
N LEU A 68 0.06 2.62 3.48
CA LEU A 68 0.80 3.86 3.66
C LEU A 68 0.09 4.68 4.73
N ALA A 69 0.75 4.95 5.82
CA ALA A 69 0.22 5.80 6.88
C ALA A 69 1.23 6.86 7.31
N VAL A 70 0.74 8.06 7.59
CA VAL A 70 1.49 9.18 8.14
C VAL A 70 0.73 9.69 9.36
N ASN A 71 1.46 10.01 10.42
CA ASN A 71 0.91 10.59 11.64
C ASN A 71 -0.05 11.74 11.30
N SER A 72 -1.24 11.73 11.89
CA SER A 72 -2.33 12.66 11.56
C SER A 72 -1.93 14.12 11.67
N SER A 73 -1.13 14.47 12.67
CA SER A 73 -0.63 15.84 12.91
C SER A 73 0.33 16.33 11.82
N LEU A 74 0.88 15.41 11.02
CA LEU A 74 1.84 15.68 9.96
C LEU A 74 1.29 15.49 8.54
N ARG A 75 0.00 15.12 8.42
CA ARG A 75 -0.66 14.99 7.12
C ARG A 75 -0.69 16.33 6.37
N SER A 76 -0.86 16.27 5.06
CA SER A 76 -0.90 17.42 4.14
C SER A 76 0.41 18.23 4.04
N LYS A 77 1.51 17.74 4.63
CA LYS A 77 2.86 18.33 4.52
C LYS A 77 3.73 17.69 3.44
N GLY A 78 3.15 16.82 2.60
CA GLY A 78 3.87 16.16 1.50
C GLY A 78 4.64 14.89 1.88
N ILE A 79 4.69 14.50 3.16
CA ILE A 79 5.47 13.35 3.65
C ILE A 79 5.11 12.06 2.92
N GLY A 80 3.83 11.74 2.76
CA GLY A 80 3.39 10.54 2.04
C GLY A 80 3.85 10.52 0.59
N GLY A 81 3.84 11.68 -0.10
CA GLY A 81 4.33 11.80 -1.48
C GLY A 81 5.85 11.61 -1.55
N MET A 82 6.60 12.19 -0.61
CA MET A 82 8.05 11.97 -0.53
C MET A 82 8.37 10.49 -0.28
N ALA A 83 7.62 9.82 0.60
CA ALA A 83 7.79 8.40 0.88
C ALA A 83 7.53 7.51 -0.36
N LEU A 84 6.49 7.82 -1.16
CA LEU A 84 6.24 7.12 -2.41
C LEU A 84 7.36 7.34 -3.43
N ASN A 85 7.87 8.56 -3.57
CA ASN A 85 8.98 8.85 -4.47
C ASN A 85 10.26 8.11 -4.05
N GLU A 86 10.54 8.04 -2.77
CA GLU A 86 11.68 7.28 -2.22
C GLU A 86 11.49 5.78 -2.46
N LEU A 87 10.28 5.25 -2.27
CA LEU A 87 9.96 3.85 -2.58
C LEU A 87 10.22 3.54 -4.05
N VAL A 88 9.70 4.36 -4.97
CA VAL A 88 9.91 4.20 -6.42
C VAL A 88 11.39 4.27 -6.78
N SER A 89 12.14 5.17 -6.15
CA SER A 89 13.59 5.32 -6.39
C SER A 89 14.41 4.13 -5.90
N ASN A 90 13.98 3.49 -4.81
CA ASN A 90 14.65 2.31 -4.23
C ASN A 90 14.35 1.02 -5.02
N TYR A 91 13.24 0.97 -5.74
CA TYR A 91 12.79 -0.21 -6.49
C TYR A 91 12.80 0.03 -8.00
N VAL A 92 13.94 0.51 -8.51
CA VAL A 92 14.16 0.66 -9.96
C VAL A 92 14.01 -0.72 -10.64
N ASN A 93 13.28 -0.78 -11.75
CA ASN A 93 12.93 -2.01 -12.49
C ASN A 93 11.92 -2.93 -11.78
N TYR A 94 11.15 -2.40 -10.83
CA TYR A 94 10.02 -3.09 -10.24
C TYR A 94 8.70 -2.45 -10.70
N MET A 95 7.68 -3.29 -10.77
CA MET A 95 6.28 -2.89 -10.89
C MET A 95 5.76 -2.61 -9.48
N ILE A 96 5.54 -1.33 -9.15
CA ILE A 96 5.04 -0.92 -7.84
C ILE A 96 3.53 -0.77 -7.94
N VAL A 97 2.81 -1.64 -7.27
CA VAL A 97 1.35 -1.77 -7.38
C VAL A 97 0.68 -1.31 -6.10
N VAL A 98 -0.41 -0.59 -6.25
CA VAL A 98 -1.32 -0.20 -5.18
C VAL A 98 -2.76 -0.46 -5.61
N GLU A 99 -3.59 -0.88 -4.65
CA GLU A 99 -5.02 -0.95 -4.83
C GLU A 99 -5.69 0.13 -4.00
N TYR A 100 -6.65 0.82 -4.56
CA TYR A 100 -7.47 1.80 -3.86
C TYR A 100 -8.92 1.68 -4.30
N GLU A 101 -9.80 1.85 -3.33
CA GLU A 101 -11.24 1.77 -3.54
C GLU A 101 -11.69 2.70 -4.68
N THR A 102 -12.41 2.14 -5.64
CA THR A 102 -12.90 2.89 -6.81
C THR A 102 -13.86 3.98 -6.35
N PRO A 103 -13.68 5.26 -6.75
CA PRO A 103 -14.63 6.31 -6.46
C PRO A 103 -16.04 5.95 -6.94
N ASN A 104 -17.01 6.03 -6.04
CA ASN A 104 -18.41 5.71 -6.31
C ASN A 104 -19.30 6.77 -5.68
N SER A 105 -20.06 7.51 -6.50
CA SER A 105 -20.91 8.61 -6.05
C SER A 105 -22.04 8.20 -5.09
N ALA A 106 -22.36 6.91 -5.03
CA ALA A 106 -23.34 6.36 -4.07
C ALA A 106 -22.69 6.04 -2.70
N SER A 107 -21.36 6.03 -2.59
CA SER A 107 -20.65 5.77 -1.34
C SER A 107 -20.48 7.03 -0.51
N SER A 108 -20.67 6.93 0.81
CA SER A 108 -20.33 7.99 1.77
C SER A 108 -18.82 8.29 1.81
N ALA A 109 -17.98 7.34 1.42
CA ALA A 109 -16.53 7.49 1.35
C ALA A 109 -16.02 8.07 0.02
N ASN A 110 -16.90 8.43 -0.92
CA ASN A 110 -16.53 8.83 -2.26
C ASN A 110 -15.51 9.97 -2.32
N GLU A 111 -15.66 11.00 -1.48
CA GLU A 111 -14.69 12.11 -1.44
C GLU A 111 -13.29 11.66 -1.00
N ILE A 112 -13.22 10.75 -0.04
CA ILE A 112 -11.95 10.18 0.44
C ILE A 112 -11.32 9.36 -0.68
N ASN A 113 -12.10 8.55 -1.39
CA ASN A 113 -11.63 7.70 -2.48
C ASN A 113 -11.13 8.54 -3.67
N ILE A 114 -11.83 9.61 -4.03
CA ILE A 114 -11.36 10.58 -5.04
C ILE A 114 -10.01 11.21 -4.62
N ARG A 115 -9.88 11.62 -3.35
CA ARG A 115 -8.65 12.22 -2.84
C ARG A 115 -7.49 11.22 -2.82
N ARG A 116 -7.75 9.97 -2.43
CA ARG A 116 -6.77 8.87 -2.42
C ARG A 116 -6.29 8.55 -3.85
N LYS A 117 -7.19 8.38 -4.79
CA LYS A 117 -6.87 8.20 -6.22
C LYS A 117 -6.03 9.36 -6.75
N GLY A 118 -6.46 10.60 -6.48
CA GLY A 118 -5.72 11.81 -6.87
C GLY A 118 -4.33 11.90 -6.22
N PHE A 119 -4.18 11.42 -4.99
CA PHE A 119 -2.88 11.35 -4.31
C PHE A 119 -1.92 10.42 -5.04
N TYR A 120 -2.32 9.19 -5.36
CA TYR A 120 -1.47 8.26 -6.10
C TYR A 120 -1.11 8.78 -7.50
N LYS A 121 -2.09 9.33 -8.23
CA LYS A 121 -1.84 9.92 -9.56
C LYS A 121 -0.80 11.04 -9.53
N ARG A 122 -0.86 11.95 -8.55
CA ARG A 122 0.12 13.04 -8.40
C ARG A 122 1.51 12.55 -8.01
N ASN A 123 1.63 11.33 -7.49
CA ASN A 123 2.90 10.71 -7.11
C ASN A 123 3.36 9.62 -8.11
N GLY A 124 2.93 9.73 -9.37
CA GLY A 124 3.46 8.94 -10.47
C GLY A 124 2.82 7.58 -10.70
N PHE A 125 1.73 7.25 -10.00
CA PHE A 125 0.97 6.04 -10.26
C PHE A 125 -0.03 6.26 -11.41
N CYS A 126 0.05 5.41 -12.42
CA CYS A 126 -0.87 5.40 -13.55
C CYS A 126 -2.01 4.42 -13.32
N GLU A 127 -3.20 4.74 -13.80
CA GLU A 127 -4.32 3.82 -13.84
C GLU A 127 -4.00 2.69 -14.84
N THR A 128 -4.14 1.44 -14.39
CA THR A 128 -3.83 0.28 -15.23
C THR A 128 -5.01 -0.16 -16.11
N GLY A 129 -6.22 0.26 -15.75
CA GLY A 129 -7.47 -0.23 -16.33
C GLY A 129 -7.87 -1.61 -15.83
N TYR A 130 -7.18 -2.12 -14.80
CA TYR A 130 -7.51 -3.36 -14.10
C TYR A 130 -8.04 -3.07 -12.70
N PHE A 131 -8.85 -4.00 -12.21
CA PHE A 131 -9.59 -3.89 -10.96
C PHE A 131 -9.52 -5.21 -10.21
N THR A 132 -9.75 -5.16 -8.90
CA THR A 132 -10.02 -6.31 -8.05
C THR A 132 -11.37 -6.09 -7.33
N PHE A 133 -11.95 -7.15 -6.81
CA PHE A 133 -13.23 -7.07 -6.14
C PHE A 133 -13.18 -7.89 -4.85
N TYR A 134 -13.20 -7.20 -3.71
CA TYR A 134 -13.21 -7.80 -2.38
C TYR A 134 -14.60 -7.64 -1.79
N ASP A 135 -15.24 -8.74 -1.42
CA ASP A 135 -16.63 -8.77 -0.95
C ASP A 135 -17.55 -7.95 -1.89
N ASP A 136 -18.04 -6.81 -1.43
CA ASP A 136 -18.91 -5.92 -2.21
C ASP A 136 -18.21 -4.64 -2.67
N THR A 137 -16.88 -4.58 -2.58
CA THR A 137 -16.10 -3.38 -2.87
C THR A 137 -15.13 -3.58 -4.03
N GLU A 138 -15.21 -2.69 -5.01
CA GLU A 138 -14.29 -2.65 -6.15
C GLU A 138 -13.10 -1.77 -5.84
N PHE A 139 -11.91 -2.29 -6.16
CA PHE A 139 -10.65 -1.56 -6.08
C PHE A 139 -10.06 -1.39 -7.48
N GLU A 140 -9.55 -0.20 -7.75
CA GLU A 140 -8.80 0.09 -8.96
C GLU A 140 -7.31 -0.12 -8.70
N ILE A 141 -6.61 -0.69 -9.67
CA ILE A 141 -5.18 -0.95 -9.59
C ILE A 141 -4.41 0.22 -10.19
N GLY A 142 -3.57 0.87 -9.37
CA GLY A 142 -2.59 1.84 -9.80
C GLY A 142 -1.19 1.23 -9.85
N CYS A 143 -0.39 1.65 -10.82
CA CYS A 143 0.99 1.16 -11.01
C CYS A 143 1.97 2.28 -11.26
N ALA A 144 3.16 2.18 -10.66
CA ALA A 144 4.32 3.04 -10.90
C ALA A 144 5.56 2.19 -11.20
N GLY A 145 6.63 2.82 -11.71
CA GLY A 145 7.84 2.13 -12.12
C GLY A 145 7.67 1.44 -13.48
N MET A 146 7.70 0.11 -13.52
CA MET A 146 7.47 -0.65 -14.74
C MET A 146 5.99 -0.67 -15.15
N GLU A 147 5.75 -1.00 -16.43
CA GLU A 147 4.40 -1.21 -16.96
C GLU A 147 3.71 -2.37 -16.21
N PHE A 148 2.39 -2.23 -15.99
CA PHE A 148 1.60 -3.21 -15.27
C PHE A 148 1.44 -4.51 -16.08
N ASP A 149 1.86 -5.61 -15.48
CA ASP A 149 1.70 -6.97 -15.99
C ASP A 149 0.60 -7.67 -15.18
N ALA A 150 -0.57 -7.84 -15.78
CA ALA A 150 -1.73 -8.43 -15.12
C ALA A 150 -1.58 -9.93 -14.85
N GLU A 151 -0.80 -10.66 -15.68
CA GLU A 151 -0.54 -12.09 -15.49
C GLU A 151 0.37 -12.28 -14.28
N LEU A 152 1.48 -11.54 -14.22
CA LEU A 152 2.41 -11.58 -13.10
C LEU A 152 1.74 -11.12 -11.79
N PHE A 153 0.86 -10.10 -11.85
CA PHE A 153 0.10 -9.68 -10.66
C PHE A 153 -0.91 -10.75 -10.23
N GLY A 154 -1.54 -11.46 -11.17
CA GLY A 154 -2.40 -12.61 -10.90
C GLY A 154 -1.64 -13.75 -10.18
N GLU A 155 -0.41 -14.06 -10.59
CA GLU A 155 0.45 -15.02 -9.90
C GLU A 155 0.79 -14.56 -8.47
N PHE A 156 1.06 -13.26 -8.30
CA PHE A 156 1.30 -12.68 -6.97
C PHE A 156 0.08 -12.84 -6.07
N THR A 157 -1.14 -12.55 -6.53
CA THR A 157 -2.36 -12.68 -5.72
C THR A 157 -2.62 -14.13 -5.31
N GLU A 158 -2.37 -15.10 -6.20
CA GLU A 158 -2.42 -16.53 -5.87
C GLU A 158 -1.40 -16.90 -4.80
N HIS A 159 -0.15 -16.45 -4.95
CA HIS A 159 0.90 -16.69 -3.97
C HIS A 159 0.55 -16.06 -2.61
N LEU A 160 0.08 -14.82 -2.60
CA LEU A 160 -0.32 -14.13 -1.38
C LEU A 160 -1.45 -14.86 -0.66
N SER A 161 -2.45 -15.37 -1.41
CA SER A 161 -3.55 -16.16 -0.85
C SER A 161 -3.06 -17.39 -0.07
N THR A 162 -1.97 -18.02 -0.48
CA THR A 162 -1.38 -19.16 0.23
C THR A 162 -0.69 -18.76 1.53
N ILE A 163 -0.17 -17.53 1.60
CA ILE A 163 0.57 -17.04 2.77
C ILE A 163 -0.38 -16.52 3.85
N VAL A 164 -1.38 -15.72 3.46
CA VAL A 164 -2.31 -15.10 4.40
C VAL A 164 -3.49 -16.01 4.76
N SER A 165 -3.61 -17.19 4.12
CA SER A 165 -4.71 -18.15 4.29
C SER A 165 -6.10 -17.53 4.04
N ASP A 166 -6.15 -16.59 3.10
CA ASP A 166 -7.35 -15.88 2.69
C ASP A 166 -7.42 -15.78 1.17
N HIS A 167 -8.63 -15.56 0.63
CA HIS A 167 -8.82 -15.41 -0.80
C HIS A 167 -8.45 -14.00 -1.24
N ILE A 168 -7.38 -13.87 -2.01
CA ILE A 168 -6.99 -12.63 -2.68
C ILE A 168 -7.48 -12.69 -4.13
N PRO A 169 -8.37 -11.80 -4.56
CA PRO A 169 -8.94 -11.86 -5.90
C PRO A 169 -7.92 -11.55 -6.99
N LYS A 170 -8.10 -12.20 -8.14
CA LYS A 170 -7.30 -11.90 -9.34
C LYS A 170 -7.74 -10.58 -9.97
N PRO A 171 -6.81 -9.89 -10.64
CA PRO A 171 -7.15 -8.69 -11.39
C PRO A 171 -8.04 -9.04 -12.59
N TYR A 172 -8.99 -8.15 -12.87
CA TYR A 172 -9.82 -8.24 -14.06
C TYR A 172 -9.89 -6.90 -14.79
N LYS A 173 -10.21 -6.93 -16.07
CA LYS A 173 -10.40 -5.74 -16.89
C LYS A 173 -11.89 -5.53 -17.16
N LYS A 174 -12.37 -4.33 -17.00
CA LYS A 174 -13.75 -3.99 -17.40
C LYS A 174 -13.90 -4.07 -18.91
N ALA A 175 -15.04 -4.61 -19.35
CA ALA A 175 -15.42 -4.70 -20.75
C ALA A 175 -15.70 -3.30 -21.35
#